data_1d3446656f9bd724b0a7161f6b3c8256
#
_entry.id   1d3446656f9bd724b0a7161f6b3c8256
#
_cell.length_a   1.000
_cell.length_b   1.000
_cell.length_c   1.000
_cell.angle_alpha   90.00
_cell.angle_beta   90.00
_cell.angle_gamma   90.00
#
_symmetry.space_group_name_H-M   'P 1'
#
loop_
_entity.id
_entity.type
_entity.pdbx_description
1 polymer ?
#
loop_
_entity_poly.entity_id
_entity_poly.type
_entity_poly.pdbx_seq_one_letter_code
_entity_poly.pdbx_strand_id
1 'polypeptide(L)'
;MYGACCGRFLGEFAASGTLTAPAPEQLMRSRFTAFAIGDAAYLLASWHPSTRPPALELEDDIRWYRLDILGASGGPFDASGTVEFVAYYRSVPGVPAEERVKGSMHELSRFEKVGGAWFYVDGDVR
;
A
#
# COMPACT_ATOMS: atom_id res chain seq x y z
N MET A 1 11.74 5.40 -6.98
CA MET A 1 12.82 5.45 -5.95
C MET A 1 12.20 5.57 -4.57
N TYR A 2 12.64 4.75 -3.65
CA TYR A 2 12.05 4.72 -2.31
C TYR A 2 12.09 6.09 -1.63
N GLY A 3 13.26 6.68 -1.50
CA GLY A 3 13.41 7.94 -0.78
C GLY A 3 12.78 9.15 -1.46
N ALA A 4 12.73 9.16 -2.78
CA ALA A 4 12.23 10.31 -3.54
C ALA A 4 10.72 10.25 -3.77
N CYS A 5 10.13 9.07 -3.69
CA CYS A 5 8.70 8.89 -3.97
C CYS A 5 7.99 8.31 -2.75
N CYS A 6 8.01 6.99 -2.61
CA CYS A 6 7.20 6.29 -1.62
C CYS A 6 7.75 6.45 -0.21
N GLY A 7 9.06 6.47 -0.06
CA GLY A 7 9.69 6.62 1.25
C GLY A 7 9.44 7.96 1.92
N ARG A 8 9.16 9.00 1.12
CA ARG A 8 8.85 10.33 1.67
C ARG A 8 7.61 10.29 2.55
N PHE A 9 6.56 9.62 2.08
CA PHE A 9 5.30 9.57 2.84
C PHE A 9 5.44 8.72 4.11
N LEU A 10 6.19 7.63 4.05
CA LEU A 10 6.48 6.83 5.24
C LEU A 10 7.34 7.61 6.24
N GLY A 11 8.33 8.33 5.75
CA GLY A 11 9.20 9.15 6.59
C GLY A 11 8.46 10.29 7.27
N GLU A 12 7.57 10.97 6.54
CA GLU A 12 6.75 12.04 7.11
C GLU A 12 5.80 11.50 8.17
N PHE A 13 5.22 10.32 7.94
CA PHE A 13 4.38 9.69 8.95
C PHE A 13 5.18 9.30 10.19
N ALA A 14 6.36 8.72 10.02
CA ALA A 14 7.21 8.33 11.15
C ALA A 14 7.62 9.54 11.99
N ALA A 15 7.86 10.68 11.34
CA ALA A 15 8.30 11.89 12.03
C ALA A 15 7.17 12.65 12.72
N SER A 16 5.97 12.65 12.16
CA SER A 16 4.88 13.54 12.63
C SER A 16 3.56 12.82 12.91
N GLY A 17 3.41 11.56 12.51
CA GLY A 17 2.15 10.84 12.61
C GLY A 17 1.11 11.28 11.58
N THR A 18 1.51 12.09 10.59
CA THR A 18 0.59 12.66 9.61
C THR A 18 0.71 11.92 8.28
N LEU A 19 -0.46 11.61 7.67
CA LEU A 19 -0.53 11.04 6.33
C LEU A 19 -0.54 12.17 5.32
N THR A 20 0.41 12.16 4.38
CA THR A 20 0.64 13.29 3.48
C THR A 20 0.51 12.95 1.99
N ALA A 21 0.13 11.72 1.65
CA ALA A 21 -0.05 11.35 0.24
C ALA A 21 -1.15 12.21 -0.39
N PRO A 22 -0.87 12.91 -1.52
CA PRO A 22 -1.81 13.88 -2.07
C PRO A 22 -2.95 13.29 -2.89
N ALA A 23 -2.86 12.00 -3.26
CA ALA A 23 -3.87 11.35 -4.08
C ALA A 23 -3.84 9.84 -3.85
N PRO A 24 -4.90 9.10 -4.27
CA PRO A 24 -4.93 7.65 -4.11
C PRO A 24 -3.74 6.91 -4.71
N GLU A 25 -3.26 7.33 -5.87
CA GLU A 25 -2.11 6.65 -6.48
C GLU A 25 -0.86 6.74 -5.61
N GLN A 26 -0.54 7.93 -5.08
CA GLN A 26 0.61 8.09 -4.20
C GLN A 26 0.45 7.29 -2.91
N LEU A 27 -0.77 7.27 -2.37
CA LEU A 27 -1.03 6.46 -1.19
C LEU A 27 -0.83 4.97 -1.48
N MET A 28 -1.35 4.48 -2.62
CA MET A 28 -1.17 3.08 -3.01
C MET A 28 0.31 2.73 -3.13
N ARG A 29 1.10 3.58 -3.79
CA ARG A 29 2.54 3.34 -3.94
C ARG A 29 3.25 3.32 -2.59
N SER A 30 2.89 4.22 -1.67
CA SER A 30 3.49 4.24 -0.34
C SER A 30 3.08 3.01 0.47
N ARG A 31 1.84 2.56 0.37
CA ARG A 31 1.39 1.34 1.04
C ARG A 31 2.09 0.10 0.49
N PHE A 32 2.31 0.04 -0.83
CA PHE A 32 3.09 -1.04 -1.42
C PHE A 32 4.51 -1.08 -0.83
N THR A 33 5.15 0.08 -0.72
CA THR A 33 6.48 0.17 -0.10
C THR A 33 6.43 -0.30 1.35
N ALA A 34 5.37 0.08 2.10
CA ALA A 34 5.21 -0.35 3.47
C ALA A 34 5.09 -1.88 3.58
N PHE A 35 4.35 -2.52 2.67
CA PHE A 35 4.34 -3.99 2.60
C PHE A 35 5.73 -4.55 2.32
N ALA A 36 6.45 -3.94 1.40
CA ALA A 36 7.77 -4.43 0.99
C ALA A 36 8.81 -4.36 2.12
N ILE A 37 8.71 -3.35 2.99
CA ILE A 37 9.67 -3.18 4.09
C ILE A 37 9.13 -3.62 5.44
N GLY A 38 7.87 -4.08 5.51
CA GLY A 38 7.28 -4.56 6.75
C GLY A 38 6.80 -3.47 7.70
N ASP A 39 6.37 -2.31 7.19
CA ASP A 39 5.89 -1.20 8.02
C ASP A 39 4.39 -1.35 8.30
N ALA A 40 4.04 -2.20 9.24
CA ALA A 40 2.65 -2.44 9.61
C ALA A 40 1.99 -1.22 10.22
N ALA A 41 2.73 -0.37 10.92
CA ALA A 41 2.17 0.84 11.54
C ALA A 41 1.62 1.79 10.48
N TYR A 42 2.36 2.01 9.39
CA TYR A 42 1.90 2.85 8.30
C TYR A 42 0.67 2.25 7.62
N LEU A 43 0.67 0.94 7.39
CA LEU A 43 -0.45 0.26 6.76
C LEU A 43 -1.72 0.39 7.58
N LEU A 44 -1.64 0.20 8.90
CA LEU A 44 -2.79 0.36 9.78
C LEU A 44 -3.26 1.81 9.85
N ALA A 45 -2.34 2.76 9.99
CA ALA A 45 -2.68 4.17 10.09
C ALA A 45 -3.34 4.70 8.81
N SER A 46 -2.92 4.20 7.65
CA SER A 46 -3.46 4.62 6.36
C SER A 46 -4.69 3.81 5.93
N TRP A 47 -5.17 2.91 6.76
CA TRP A 47 -6.37 2.12 6.53
C TRP A 47 -7.56 2.86 7.14
N HIS A 48 -8.64 3.03 6.37
CA HIS A 48 -9.82 3.75 6.83
C HIS A 48 -10.39 3.08 8.10
N PRO A 49 -10.75 3.87 9.12
CA PRO A 49 -11.24 3.30 10.38
C PRO A 49 -12.42 2.34 10.22
N SER A 50 -13.28 2.56 9.24
CA SER A 50 -14.47 1.73 9.03
C SER A 50 -14.14 0.29 8.64
N THR A 51 -12.95 0.04 8.08
CA THR A 51 -12.55 -1.29 7.61
C THR A 51 -11.21 -1.74 8.19
N ARG A 52 -10.59 -0.90 9.01
CA ARG A 52 -9.27 -1.19 9.61
C ARG A 52 -9.32 -2.40 10.53
N PRO A 53 -8.46 -3.41 10.31
CA PRO A 53 -8.38 -4.52 11.25
C PRO A 53 -7.73 -4.08 12.56
N PRO A 54 -7.97 -4.80 13.68
CA PRO A 54 -7.36 -4.44 14.96
C PRO A 54 -5.84 -4.63 14.99
N ALA A 55 -5.34 -5.55 14.17
CA ALA A 55 -3.90 -5.81 14.07
C ALA A 55 -3.60 -6.33 12.66
N LEU A 56 -2.35 -6.22 12.24
CA LEU A 56 -1.93 -6.67 10.93
C LEU A 56 -0.61 -7.44 11.06
N GLU A 57 -0.63 -8.70 10.63
CA GLU A 57 0.55 -9.53 10.56
C GLU A 57 1.00 -9.61 9.11
N LEU A 58 2.28 -9.30 8.87
CA LEU A 58 2.86 -9.36 7.54
C LEU A 58 3.65 -10.65 7.39
N GLU A 59 3.54 -11.27 6.22
CA GLU A 59 4.33 -12.46 5.92
C GLU A 59 5.78 -12.07 5.74
N ASP A 60 6.68 -12.75 6.46
CA ASP A 60 8.11 -12.45 6.40
C ASP A 60 8.87 -13.37 5.45
N ASP A 61 8.22 -14.37 4.86
CA ASP A 61 8.81 -15.30 3.92
C ASP A 61 8.59 -14.91 2.45
N ILE A 62 7.85 -13.84 2.18
CA ILE A 62 7.68 -13.31 0.84
C ILE A 62 8.08 -11.83 0.79
N ARG A 63 8.46 -11.41 -0.41
CA ARG A 63 8.83 -10.02 -0.68
C ARG A 63 8.03 -9.49 -1.85
N TRP A 64 7.38 -8.34 -1.65
CA TRP A 64 6.74 -7.59 -2.73
C TRP A 64 7.83 -6.78 -3.42
N TYR A 65 8.00 -6.94 -4.73
CA TYR A 65 9.15 -6.37 -5.42
C TYR A 65 8.78 -5.50 -6.63
N ARG A 66 7.53 -5.54 -7.10
CA ARG A 66 7.12 -4.76 -8.26
C ARG A 66 5.65 -4.38 -8.16
N LEU A 67 5.33 -3.15 -8.56
CA LEU A 67 3.96 -2.62 -8.60
C LEU A 67 3.74 -1.98 -9.96
N ASP A 68 2.70 -2.44 -10.67
CA ASP A 68 2.25 -1.84 -11.93
C ASP A 68 0.90 -1.19 -11.68
N ILE A 69 0.82 0.13 -11.86
CA ILE A 69 -0.45 0.85 -11.78
C ILE A 69 -1.10 0.81 -13.16
N LEU A 70 -2.31 0.25 -13.22
CA LEU A 70 -3.07 0.14 -14.46
C LEU A 70 -4.00 1.32 -14.66
N GLY A 71 -4.49 1.93 -13.58
CA GLY A 71 -5.35 3.09 -13.66
C GLY A 71 -5.57 3.67 -12.28
N ALA A 72 -5.89 4.96 -12.22
CA ALA A 72 -6.13 5.64 -10.96
C ALA A 72 -7.14 6.76 -11.16
N SER A 73 -7.95 7.03 -10.12
CA SER A 73 -8.87 8.14 -10.09
C SER A 73 -8.84 8.78 -8.72
N GLY A 74 -9.29 10.02 -8.64
CA GLY A 74 -9.29 10.78 -7.41
C GLY A 74 -8.23 11.87 -7.44
N GLY A 75 -8.69 13.11 -7.35
CA GLY A 75 -7.83 14.29 -7.38
C GLY A 75 -8.02 15.12 -6.13
N PRO A 76 -7.40 16.32 -6.08
CA PRO A 76 -7.38 17.14 -4.88
C PRO A 76 -8.76 17.61 -4.41
N PHE A 77 -9.74 17.62 -5.31
CA PHE A 77 -11.10 18.07 -4.96
C PHE A 77 -12.10 16.91 -4.82
N ASP A 78 -11.63 15.67 -4.97
CA ASP A 78 -12.50 14.50 -4.85
C ASP A 78 -12.46 13.95 -3.43
N ALA A 79 -13.58 13.36 -2.98
CA ALA A 79 -13.68 12.74 -1.67
C ALA A 79 -13.41 11.23 -1.72
N SER A 80 -13.37 10.66 -2.91
CA SER A 80 -13.12 9.22 -3.11
C SER A 80 -12.32 9.00 -4.39
N GLY A 81 -11.70 7.84 -4.49
CA GLY A 81 -10.96 7.46 -5.68
C GLY A 81 -10.64 5.99 -5.71
N THR A 82 -10.08 5.54 -6.80
CA THR A 82 -9.72 4.12 -7.01
C THR A 82 -8.33 4.01 -7.62
N VAL A 83 -7.69 2.86 -7.37
CA VAL A 83 -6.44 2.50 -8.04
C VAL A 83 -6.54 1.04 -8.44
N GLU A 84 -6.36 0.78 -9.73
CA GLU A 84 -6.25 -0.59 -10.24
C GLU A 84 -4.77 -0.88 -10.46
N PHE A 85 -4.31 -2.04 -9.96
CA PHE A 85 -2.88 -2.34 -9.99
C PHE A 85 -2.63 -3.84 -10.01
N VAL A 86 -1.41 -4.21 -10.39
CA VAL A 86 -0.89 -5.56 -10.20
C VAL A 86 0.36 -5.45 -9.34
N ALA A 87 0.39 -6.21 -8.25
CA ALA A 87 1.53 -6.28 -7.35
C ALA A 87 2.17 -7.66 -7.46
N TYR A 88 3.50 -7.71 -7.52
CA TYR A 88 4.25 -8.95 -7.73
C TYR A 88 5.02 -9.31 -6.48
N TYR A 89 5.01 -10.60 -6.12
CA TYR A 89 5.72 -11.10 -4.95
C TYR A 89 6.50 -12.36 -5.27
N ARG A 90 7.48 -12.64 -4.44
CA ARG A 90 8.27 -13.86 -4.51
C ARG A 90 8.85 -14.18 -3.14
N SER A 91 9.28 -15.42 -2.95
CA SER A 91 9.92 -15.84 -1.70
C SER A 91 11.19 -15.04 -1.45
N VAL A 92 11.48 -14.78 -0.17
CA VAL A 92 12.74 -14.15 0.23
C VAL A 92 13.90 -15.11 0.00
N PRO A 93 15.16 -14.60 -0.09
CA PRO A 93 16.33 -15.47 -0.18
C PRO A 93 16.41 -16.42 1.03
N GLY A 94 16.82 -17.65 0.78
CA GLY A 94 16.96 -18.65 1.83
C GLY A 94 15.82 -19.65 1.94
N VAL A 95 14.69 -19.39 1.27
CA VAL A 95 13.61 -20.36 1.22
C VAL A 95 14.04 -21.54 0.35
N PRO A 96 13.84 -22.79 0.82
CA PRO A 96 14.20 -23.97 0.01
C PRO A 96 13.54 -23.96 -1.35
N ALA A 97 14.24 -24.45 -2.36
CA ALA A 97 13.77 -24.36 -3.75
C ALA A 97 12.39 -24.97 -3.95
N GLU A 98 12.10 -26.09 -3.28
CA GLU A 98 10.80 -26.77 -3.39
C GLU A 98 9.66 -26.05 -2.69
N GLU A 99 9.98 -25.04 -1.86
CA GLU A 99 8.97 -24.26 -1.15
C GLU A 99 8.83 -22.84 -1.69
N ARG A 100 9.63 -22.49 -2.71
CA ARG A 100 9.61 -21.13 -3.27
C ARG A 100 8.32 -20.87 -4.01
N VAL A 101 7.80 -19.67 -3.82
CA VAL A 101 6.61 -19.19 -4.53
C VAL A 101 6.92 -17.91 -5.27
N LYS A 102 6.16 -17.65 -6.32
CA LYS A 102 6.22 -16.42 -7.10
C LYS A 102 4.84 -16.19 -7.69
N GLY A 103 4.36 -14.97 -7.60
CA GLY A 103 3.03 -14.68 -8.12
C GLY A 103 2.74 -13.21 -8.21
N SER A 104 1.49 -12.93 -8.49
CA SER A 104 0.99 -11.56 -8.58
C SER A 104 -0.43 -11.48 -8.05
N MET A 105 -0.83 -10.27 -7.68
CA MET A 105 -2.18 -9.97 -7.24
C MET A 105 -2.68 -8.77 -8.04
N HIS A 106 -3.82 -8.93 -8.71
CA HIS A 106 -4.48 -7.87 -9.45
C HIS A 106 -5.69 -7.41 -8.63
N GLU A 107 -5.75 -6.13 -8.31
CA GLU A 107 -6.79 -5.60 -7.43
C GLU A 107 -7.24 -4.22 -7.91
N LEU A 108 -8.53 -3.92 -7.67
CA LEU A 108 -9.06 -2.56 -7.73
C LEU A 108 -9.30 -2.12 -6.30
N SER A 109 -8.52 -1.16 -5.82
CA SER A 109 -8.63 -0.64 -4.46
C SER A 109 -9.45 0.64 -4.42
N ARG A 110 -10.21 0.82 -3.35
CA ARG A 110 -11.03 2.02 -3.12
C ARG A 110 -10.44 2.83 -1.98
N PHE A 111 -10.49 4.16 -2.14
CA PHE A 111 -9.91 5.12 -1.20
C PHE A 111 -10.91 6.21 -0.89
N GLU A 112 -10.85 6.75 0.33
CA GLU A 112 -11.64 7.90 0.75
C GLU A 112 -10.76 8.95 1.39
N LYS A 113 -11.12 10.22 1.17
CA LYS A 113 -10.46 11.34 1.81
C LYS A 113 -11.25 11.77 3.04
N VAL A 114 -10.59 11.82 4.19
CA VAL A 114 -11.20 12.24 5.45
C VAL A 114 -10.26 13.24 6.11
N GLY A 115 -10.76 14.42 6.45
CA GLY A 115 -9.96 15.44 7.10
C GLY A 115 -8.74 15.87 6.29
N GLY A 116 -8.84 15.82 4.97
CA GLY A 116 -7.74 16.19 4.09
C GLY A 116 -6.73 15.08 3.81
N ALA A 117 -6.88 13.91 4.40
CA ALA A 117 -5.97 12.79 4.20
C ALA A 117 -6.67 11.64 3.48
N TRP A 118 -5.95 10.96 2.59
CA TRP A 118 -6.45 9.80 1.88
C TRP A 118 -6.22 8.53 2.70
N PHE A 119 -7.23 7.65 2.70
CA PHE A 119 -7.20 6.35 3.40
C PHE A 119 -7.63 5.24 2.45
N TYR A 120 -6.99 4.08 2.58
CA TYR A 120 -7.41 2.87 1.90
C TYR A 120 -8.67 2.31 2.60
N VAL A 121 -9.70 1.98 1.82
CA VAL A 121 -10.94 1.43 2.37
C VAL A 121 -10.97 -0.08 2.20
N ASP A 122 -11.03 -0.54 0.97
CA ASP A 122 -11.10 -1.95 0.62
C ASP A 122 -10.73 -2.14 -0.85
N GLY A 123 -10.82 -3.38 -1.33
CA GLY A 123 -10.53 -3.66 -2.73
C GLY A 123 -11.17 -4.94 -3.19
N ASP A 124 -11.25 -5.09 -4.52
CA ASP A 124 -11.72 -6.30 -5.19
C ASP A 124 -10.55 -6.93 -5.93
N VAL A 125 -10.24 -8.18 -5.59
CA VAL A 125 -9.23 -8.96 -6.31
C VAL A 125 -9.84 -9.41 -7.62
N ARG A 126 -9.09 -9.22 -8.71
CA ARG A 126 -9.56 -9.46 -10.08
C ARG A 126 -9.00 -10.74 -10.67
#